data_4ea3b9dba2e442bb71abf3050783f88b
#
_entry.id   4ea3b9dba2e442bb71abf3050783f88b
#
_cell.length_a   1.000
_cell.length_b   1.000
_cell.length_c   1.000
_cell.angle_alpha   90.00
_cell.angle_beta   90.00
_cell.angle_gamma   90.00
#
_symmetry.space_group_name_H-M   'P 1'
#
loop_
_entity.id
_entity.type
_entity.pdbx_description
1 polymer ?
#
loop_
_entity_poly.entity_id
_entity_poly.type
_entity_poly.pdbx_seq_one_letter_code
_entity_poly.pdbx_strand_id
1 'polypeptide(L)'
;VPMHYPVYMDANLGKTIWDTVKNVYKQQRRWAWGAENFSYAVLGFLKIPEIPLKKKLFFTLVMFEGLWSWSTNALLMFFLGWLPLILGGEIFNSTVLSYNLPRATRLIMTFAMVGIITAITISTGFLPPRPEGVPRRRYLYMILQWLLMPFTLIVFGAIPALDAQTRLMLGKYMGFWVTPKYRKDEEDATQNEAIGIARGRAR
;
A
#
# COMPACT_ATOMS: atom_id res chain seq x y z
N VAL A 1 24.61 -8.03 1.84
CA VAL A 1 25.50 -6.86 1.79
C VAL A 1 24.62 -5.69 1.34
N PRO A 2 24.51 -4.60 2.14
CA PRO A 2 23.76 -3.43 1.73
C PRO A 2 24.43 -2.79 0.52
N MET A 3 23.64 -2.55 -0.53
CA MET A 3 24.12 -1.82 -1.71
C MET A 3 24.07 -0.32 -1.41
N HIS A 4 25.21 0.35 -1.39
CA HIS A 4 25.30 1.80 -1.21
C HIS A 4 25.22 2.57 -2.54
N TYR A 5 24.39 2.08 -3.46
CA TYR A 5 24.19 2.74 -4.75
C TYR A 5 22.88 3.54 -4.72
N PRO A 6 22.87 4.80 -5.17
CA PRO A 6 21.64 5.56 -5.28
C PRO A 6 20.75 4.92 -6.34
N VAL A 7 19.53 4.56 -5.94
CA VAL A 7 18.53 3.99 -6.84
C VAL A 7 17.46 5.06 -7.09
N TYR A 8 17.30 5.42 -8.36
CA TYR A 8 16.25 6.35 -8.78
C TYR A 8 15.04 5.56 -9.28
N MET A 9 13.88 5.90 -8.77
CA MET A 9 12.61 5.31 -9.23
C MET A 9 11.66 6.42 -9.65
N ASP A 10 11.07 6.25 -10.84
CA ASP A 10 10.04 7.15 -11.32
C ASP A 10 8.75 6.94 -10.54
N ALA A 11 8.05 8.04 -10.26
CA ALA A 11 6.72 7.99 -9.69
C ALA A 11 5.75 7.25 -10.63
N ASN A 12 4.76 6.55 -10.04
CA ASN A 12 3.70 5.92 -10.82
C ASN A 12 2.68 6.98 -11.23
N LEU A 13 2.93 7.63 -12.37
CA LEU A 13 2.03 8.63 -12.95
C LEU A 13 1.34 8.06 -14.19
N GLY A 14 0.02 8.26 -14.28
CA GLY A 14 -0.77 8.04 -15.49
C GLY A 14 -0.99 9.36 -16.25
N LYS A 15 -1.58 9.29 -17.44
CA LYS A 15 -1.96 10.49 -18.23
C LYS A 15 -2.97 11.37 -17.49
N THR A 16 -3.84 10.76 -16.71
CA THR A 16 -4.84 11.43 -15.88
C THR A 16 -4.69 11.04 -14.41
N ILE A 17 -5.29 11.82 -13.50
CA ILE A 17 -5.36 11.48 -12.07
C ILE A 17 -6.08 10.13 -11.88
N TRP A 18 -7.14 9.86 -12.65
CA TRP A 18 -7.88 8.60 -12.60
C TRP A 18 -7.02 7.39 -13.02
N ASP A 19 -6.20 7.55 -14.05
CA ASP A 19 -5.28 6.50 -14.49
C ASP A 19 -4.21 6.27 -13.43
N THR A 20 -3.70 7.33 -12.81
CA THR A 20 -2.76 7.23 -11.69
C THR A 20 -3.38 6.42 -10.54
N VAL A 21 -4.60 6.76 -10.11
CA VAL A 21 -5.33 6.05 -9.04
C VAL A 21 -5.52 4.57 -9.39
N LYS A 22 -5.99 4.26 -10.61
CA LYS A 22 -6.16 2.88 -11.07
C LYS A 22 -4.84 2.11 -11.12
N ASN A 23 -3.77 2.76 -11.59
CA ASN A 23 -2.45 2.14 -11.70
C ASN A 23 -1.87 1.86 -10.33
N VAL A 24 -2.00 2.78 -9.37
CA VAL A 24 -1.58 2.56 -7.98
C VAL A 24 -2.36 1.40 -7.36
N TYR A 25 -3.69 1.36 -7.52
CA TYR A 25 -4.52 0.26 -7.02
C TYR A 25 -4.07 -1.09 -7.59
N LYS A 26 -3.91 -1.19 -8.92
CA LYS A 26 -3.46 -2.42 -9.58
C LYS A 26 -2.05 -2.83 -9.15
N GLN A 27 -1.16 -1.87 -8.94
CA GLN A 27 0.20 -2.12 -8.46
C GLN A 27 0.18 -2.70 -7.05
N GLN A 28 -0.58 -2.09 -6.13
CA GLN A 28 -0.72 -2.57 -4.76
C GLN A 28 -1.35 -3.96 -4.71
N ARG A 29 -2.39 -4.19 -5.51
CA ARG A 29 -3.01 -5.52 -5.62
C ARG A 29 -2.02 -6.58 -6.13
N ARG A 30 -1.18 -6.22 -7.11
CA ARG A 30 -0.13 -7.12 -7.61
C ARG A 30 0.91 -7.44 -6.54
N TRP A 31 1.31 -6.47 -5.73
CA TRP A 31 2.23 -6.72 -4.62
C TRP A 31 1.60 -7.62 -3.56
N ALA A 32 0.34 -7.38 -3.24
CA ALA A 32 -0.41 -8.21 -2.30
C ALA A 32 -0.66 -9.64 -2.81
N TRP A 33 -0.58 -9.90 -4.12
CA TRP A 33 -0.62 -11.24 -4.69
C TRP A 33 0.54 -12.11 -4.22
N GLY A 34 1.63 -11.52 -3.73
CA GLY A 34 2.72 -12.22 -3.05
C GLY A 34 2.28 -13.08 -1.86
N ALA A 35 1.02 -12.98 -1.43
CA ALA A 35 0.39 -13.90 -0.47
C ALA A 35 0.42 -15.37 -0.94
N GLU A 36 0.55 -15.66 -2.23
CA GLU A 36 0.77 -17.02 -2.75
C GLU A 36 1.99 -17.70 -2.16
N ASN A 37 3.04 -16.93 -1.82
CA ASN A 37 4.26 -17.44 -1.20
C ASN A 37 4.00 -18.05 0.18
N PHE A 38 2.93 -17.67 0.87
CA PHE A 38 2.54 -18.27 2.15
C PHE A 38 2.24 -19.76 1.98
N SER A 39 1.39 -20.09 1.01
CA SER A 39 1.04 -21.50 0.74
C SER A 39 2.26 -22.31 0.32
N TYR A 40 3.14 -21.73 -0.51
CA TYR A 40 4.39 -22.37 -0.93
C TYR A 40 5.31 -22.65 0.28
N ALA A 41 5.49 -21.69 1.17
CA ALA A 41 6.32 -21.84 2.36
C ALA A 41 5.75 -22.89 3.33
N VAL A 42 4.43 -22.86 3.59
CA VAL A 42 3.77 -23.83 4.48
C VAL A 42 3.90 -25.26 3.93
N LEU A 43 3.61 -25.44 2.63
CA LEU A 43 3.77 -26.76 1.99
C LEU A 43 5.24 -27.22 1.98
N GLY A 44 6.19 -26.29 1.80
CA GLY A 44 7.60 -26.54 1.92
C GLY A 44 7.99 -27.02 3.33
N PHE A 45 7.50 -26.36 4.36
CA PHE A 45 7.73 -26.77 5.76
C PHE A 45 7.17 -28.15 6.08
N LEU A 46 6.05 -28.53 5.47
CA LEU A 46 5.49 -29.88 5.66
C LEU A 46 6.36 -30.97 5.01
N LYS A 47 7.04 -30.65 3.90
CA LYS A 47 7.87 -31.60 3.15
C LYS A 47 9.30 -31.76 3.70
N ILE A 48 9.78 -30.83 4.50
CA ILE A 48 11.16 -30.82 5.00
C ILE A 48 11.16 -31.14 6.50
N PRO A 49 11.38 -32.41 6.91
CA PRO A 49 11.34 -32.82 8.32
C PRO A 49 12.49 -32.26 9.17
N GLU A 50 13.62 -31.90 8.56
CA GLU A 50 14.83 -31.42 9.24
C GLU A 50 14.63 -30.05 9.92
N ILE A 51 13.64 -29.27 9.50
CA ILE A 51 13.35 -27.99 10.12
C ILE A 51 12.57 -28.22 11.42
N PRO A 52 13.07 -27.72 12.56
CA PRO A 52 12.37 -27.86 13.84
C PRO A 52 10.97 -27.25 13.83
N LEU A 53 10.01 -27.95 14.42
CA LEU A 53 8.59 -27.52 14.45
C LEU A 53 8.40 -26.09 14.97
N LYS A 54 9.17 -25.69 16.00
CA LYS A 54 9.14 -24.31 16.54
C LYS A 54 9.44 -23.27 15.48
N LYS A 55 10.43 -23.52 14.61
CA LYS A 55 10.75 -22.59 13.51
C LYS A 55 9.65 -22.56 12.45
N LYS A 56 9.11 -23.74 12.08
CA LYS A 56 7.99 -23.84 11.13
C LYS A 56 6.81 -23.01 11.60
N LEU A 57 6.39 -23.21 12.86
CA LEU A 57 5.27 -22.48 13.46
C LEU A 57 5.56 -20.97 13.55
N PHE A 58 6.74 -20.60 14.02
CA PHE A 58 7.12 -19.21 14.15
C PHE A 58 7.05 -18.47 12.80
N PHE A 59 7.71 -18.99 11.77
CA PHE A 59 7.72 -18.33 10.46
C PHE A 59 6.34 -18.37 9.78
N THR A 60 5.58 -19.43 9.95
CA THR A 60 4.18 -19.49 9.45
C THR A 60 3.32 -18.43 10.11
N LEU A 61 3.41 -18.27 11.44
CA LEU A 61 2.65 -17.25 12.17
C LEU A 61 3.07 -15.84 11.79
N VAL A 62 4.37 -15.56 11.67
CA VAL A 62 4.88 -14.25 11.26
C VAL A 62 4.40 -13.89 9.84
N MET A 63 4.46 -14.83 8.90
CA MET A 63 3.98 -14.61 7.53
C MET A 63 2.46 -14.41 7.50
N PHE A 64 1.72 -15.25 8.22
CA PHE A 64 0.27 -15.14 8.33
C PHE A 64 -0.15 -13.80 8.93
N GLU A 65 0.45 -13.43 10.06
CA GLU A 65 0.18 -12.16 10.74
C GLU A 65 0.43 -10.97 9.82
N GLY A 66 1.57 -10.94 9.12
CA GLY A 66 1.90 -9.85 8.20
C GLY A 66 0.89 -9.72 7.05
N LEU A 67 0.46 -10.83 6.45
CA LEU A 67 -0.53 -10.83 5.38
C LEU A 67 -1.94 -10.46 5.89
N TRP A 68 -2.32 -11.02 7.04
CA TRP A 68 -3.57 -10.74 7.70
C TRP A 68 -3.67 -9.27 8.09
N SER A 69 -2.67 -8.74 8.81
CA SER A 69 -2.68 -7.36 9.26
C SER A 69 -2.69 -6.37 8.11
N TRP A 70 -1.94 -6.65 7.04
CA TRP A 70 -1.97 -5.79 5.84
C TRP A 70 -3.37 -5.64 5.26
N SER A 71 -4.12 -6.73 5.13
CA SER A 71 -5.46 -6.70 4.52
C SER A 71 -6.57 -6.24 5.48
N THR A 72 -6.39 -6.38 6.80
CA THR A 72 -7.52 -6.24 7.74
C THR A 72 -7.37 -5.11 8.74
N ASN A 73 -6.15 -4.78 9.22
CA ASN A 73 -6.01 -3.86 10.35
C ASN A 73 -6.65 -2.49 10.13
N ALA A 74 -6.42 -1.87 8.97
CA ALA A 74 -7.00 -0.57 8.68
C ALA A 74 -8.54 -0.62 8.62
N LEU A 75 -9.10 -1.71 8.08
CA LEU A 75 -10.54 -1.94 8.02
C LEU A 75 -11.12 -2.24 9.40
N LEU A 76 -10.45 -3.08 10.20
CA LEU A 76 -10.88 -3.40 11.56
C LEU A 76 -10.91 -2.15 12.43
N MET A 77 -9.86 -1.31 12.37
CA MET A 77 -9.83 -0.05 13.11
C MET A 77 -10.94 0.90 12.69
N PHE A 78 -11.23 0.97 11.40
CA PHE A 78 -12.29 1.83 10.89
C PHE A 78 -13.68 1.30 11.28
N PHE A 79 -13.95 0.00 11.07
CA PHE A 79 -15.26 -0.58 11.29
C PHE A 79 -15.52 -0.91 12.77
N LEU A 80 -14.61 -1.63 13.44
CA LEU A 80 -14.84 -2.06 14.83
C LEU A 80 -14.83 -0.91 15.84
N GLY A 81 -14.11 0.17 15.55
CA GLY A 81 -14.09 1.33 16.44
C GLY A 81 -15.42 2.05 16.55
N TRP A 82 -16.25 2.03 15.51
CA TRP A 82 -17.45 2.87 15.42
C TRP A 82 -18.72 2.13 14.99
N LEU A 83 -18.60 1.16 14.10
CA LEU A 83 -19.75 0.49 13.49
C LEU A 83 -20.64 -0.23 14.51
N PRO A 84 -20.12 -0.94 15.53
CA PRO A 84 -20.94 -1.59 16.54
C PRO A 84 -21.77 -0.59 17.35
N LEU A 85 -21.27 0.63 17.58
CA LEU A 85 -22.01 1.67 18.31
C LEU A 85 -23.19 2.22 17.49
N ILE A 86 -23.03 2.25 16.16
CA ILE A 86 -24.07 2.74 15.26
C ILE A 86 -25.15 1.68 15.02
N LEU A 87 -24.76 0.41 14.89
CA LEU A 87 -25.66 -0.69 14.53
C LEU A 87 -26.18 -1.50 15.72
N GLY A 88 -25.52 -1.43 16.88
CA GLY A 88 -25.77 -2.33 18.00
C GLY A 88 -27.05 -2.07 18.78
N GLY A 89 -27.72 -0.92 18.56
CA GLY A 89 -28.94 -0.54 19.25
C GLY A 89 -28.76 -0.27 20.76
N GLU A 90 -29.87 -0.05 21.48
CA GLU A 90 -29.83 0.36 22.89
C GLU A 90 -29.21 -0.71 23.81
N ILE A 91 -29.53 -1.99 23.56
CA ILE A 91 -29.01 -3.10 24.37
C ILE A 91 -27.50 -3.17 24.30
N PHE A 92 -26.93 -3.09 23.09
CA PHE A 92 -25.48 -3.10 22.92
C PHE A 92 -24.84 -1.83 23.52
N ASN A 93 -25.45 -0.67 23.28
CA ASN A 93 -24.91 0.62 23.72
C ASN A 93 -24.90 0.78 25.26
N SER A 94 -25.69 -0.02 25.99
CA SER A 94 -25.65 -0.08 27.45
C SER A 94 -24.55 -0.99 28.02
N THR A 95 -23.80 -1.71 27.16
CA THR A 95 -22.77 -2.64 27.63
C THR A 95 -21.44 -1.94 27.95
N VAL A 96 -20.66 -2.55 28.86
CA VAL A 96 -19.28 -2.11 29.16
C VAL A 96 -18.38 -2.16 27.93
N LEU A 97 -18.65 -3.09 27.01
CA LEU A 97 -17.89 -3.22 25.75
C LEU A 97 -18.10 -1.98 24.89
N SER A 98 -19.35 -1.56 24.66
CA SER A 98 -19.66 -0.39 23.84
C SER A 98 -19.02 0.89 24.38
N TYR A 99 -18.99 1.04 25.70
CA TYR A 99 -18.35 2.17 26.37
C TYR A 99 -16.82 2.19 26.19
N ASN A 100 -16.17 1.04 26.20
CA ASN A 100 -14.72 0.95 26.13
C ASN A 100 -14.17 0.88 24.69
N LEU A 101 -14.95 0.46 23.70
CA LEU A 101 -14.53 0.36 22.30
C LEU A 101 -13.94 1.67 21.75
N PRO A 102 -14.60 2.84 21.86
CA PRO A 102 -14.04 4.10 21.39
C PRO A 102 -12.79 4.53 22.17
N ARG A 103 -12.70 4.17 23.46
CA ARG A 103 -11.53 4.49 24.29
C ARG A 103 -10.32 3.68 23.84
N ALA A 104 -10.47 2.37 23.64
CA ALA A 104 -9.41 1.49 23.15
C ALA A 104 -8.95 1.94 21.76
N THR A 105 -9.89 2.21 20.85
CA THR A 105 -9.58 2.72 19.50
C THR A 105 -8.82 4.05 19.58
N ARG A 106 -9.28 4.99 20.41
CA ARG A 106 -8.60 6.29 20.59
C ARG A 106 -7.18 6.12 21.12
N LEU A 107 -6.97 5.22 22.08
CA LEU A 107 -5.64 4.93 22.62
C LEU A 107 -4.69 4.42 21.55
N ILE A 108 -5.13 3.43 20.77
CA ILE A 108 -4.34 2.87 19.66
C ILE A 108 -4.04 3.94 18.63
N MET A 109 -5.03 4.75 18.22
CA MET A 109 -4.83 5.85 17.28
C MET A 109 -3.86 6.91 17.81
N THR A 110 -3.86 7.18 19.12
CA THR A 110 -2.91 8.12 19.74
C THR A 110 -1.47 7.60 19.60
N PHE A 111 -1.22 6.32 19.88
CA PHE A 111 0.08 5.71 19.65
C PHE A 111 0.47 5.70 18.17
N ALA A 112 -0.47 5.42 17.28
CA ALA A 112 -0.24 5.47 15.84
C ALA A 112 0.15 6.88 15.36
N MET A 113 -0.40 7.95 15.95
CA MET A 113 -0.01 9.32 15.65
C MET A 113 1.46 9.61 16.00
N VAL A 114 1.97 9.07 17.11
CA VAL A 114 3.40 9.18 17.45
C VAL A 114 4.23 8.53 16.34
N GLY A 115 3.82 7.36 15.86
CA GLY A 115 4.46 6.69 14.72
C GLY A 115 4.45 7.53 13.44
N ILE A 116 3.33 8.18 13.14
CA ILE A 116 3.21 9.07 11.97
C ILE A 116 4.15 10.28 12.10
N ILE A 117 4.19 10.95 13.26
CA ILE A 117 5.08 12.09 13.49
C ILE A 117 6.54 11.67 13.32
N THR A 118 6.91 10.52 13.90
CA THR A 118 8.26 9.96 13.73
C THR A 118 8.57 9.67 12.27
N ALA A 119 7.65 9.05 11.54
CA ALA A 119 7.80 8.76 10.12
C ALA A 119 7.93 10.03 9.26
N ILE A 120 7.14 11.08 9.54
CA ILE A 120 7.25 12.38 8.87
C ILE A 120 8.64 12.97 9.11
N THR A 121 9.10 12.97 10.35
CA THR A 121 10.41 13.56 10.73
C THR A 121 11.55 12.83 10.01
N ILE A 122 11.57 11.51 10.07
CA ILE A 122 12.58 10.69 9.42
C ILE A 122 12.52 10.86 7.90
N SER A 123 11.34 10.74 7.28
CA SER A 123 11.17 10.88 5.83
C SER A 123 11.59 12.25 5.34
N THR A 124 11.28 13.31 6.09
CA THR A 124 11.69 14.68 5.74
C THR A 124 13.20 14.84 5.86
N GLY A 125 13.83 14.20 6.84
CA GLY A 125 15.30 14.25 7.03
C GLY A 125 16.08 13.53 5.93
N PHE A 126 15.48 12.54 5.27
CA PHE A 126 16.10 11.83 4.14
C PHE A 126 15.83 12.46 2.78
N LEU A 127 15.07 13.55 2.72
CA LEU A 127 14.83 14.24 1.45
C LEU A 127 16.13 14.82 0.90
N PRO A 128 16.38 14.67 -0.41
CA PRO A 128 17.50 15.33 -1.06
C PRO A 128 17.38 16.86 -0.97
N PRO A 129 18.47 17.60 -1.16
CA PRO A 129 18.44 19.06 -1.23
C PRO A 129 17.39 19.53 -2.23
N ARG A 130 16.72 20.63 -1.90
CA ARG A 130 15.65 21.17 -2.73
C ARG A 130 16.17 21.54 -4.12
N PRO A 131 15.58 20.99 -5.21
CA PRO A 131 15.93 21.40 -6.56
C PRO A 131 15.67 22.90 -6.79
N GLU A 132 16.50 23.54 -7.60
CA GLU A 132 16.30 24.92 -8.00
C GLU A 132 14.96 25.10 -8.70
N GLY A 133 14.28 26.23 -8.45
CA GLY A 133 12.97 26.53 -9.03
C GLY A 133 11.76 25.91 -8.31
N VAL A 134 11.95 24.99 -7.36
CA VAL A 134 10.84 24.41 -6.61
C VAL A 134 10.39 25.32 -5.47
N PRO A 135 9.13 25.80 -5.42
CA PRO A 135 8.67 26.71 -4.38
C PRO A 135 8.59 26.02 -3.01
N ARG A 136 8.88 26.76 -1.93
CA ARG A 136 8.85 26.26 -0.55
C ARG A 136 7.50 25.66 -0.14
N ARG A 137 6.39 26.15 -0.70
CA ARG A 137 5.03 25.62 -0.43
C ARG A 137 4.87 24.14 -0.76
N ARG A 138 5.70 23.57 -1.66
CA ARG A 138 5.65 22.12 -1.95
C ARG A 138 6.05 21.27 -0.74
N TYR A 139 6.94 21.74 0.10
CA TYR A 139 7.29 21.05 1.34
C TYR A 139 6.10 20.99 2.31
N LEU A 140 5.32 22.07 2.39
CA LEU A 140 4.10 22.08 3.18
C LEU A 140 3.11 21.03 2.66
N TYR A 141 2.90 20.92 1.34
CA TYR A 141 2.04 19.87 0.77
C TYR A 141 2.58 18.47 1.03
N MET A 142 3.89 18.26 1.02
CA MET A 142 4.50 16.97 1.38
C MET A 142 4.25 16.58 2.83
N ILE A 143 4.13 17.53 3.75
CA ILE A 143 3.75 17.28 5.14
C ILE A 143 2.23 17.04 5.22
N LEU A 144 1.43 17.90 4.59
CA LEU A 144 -0.03 17.80 4.62
C LEU A 144 -0.57 16.50 4.02
N GLN A 145 0.12 15.91 3.03
CA GLN A 145 -0.28 14.61 2.46
C GLN A 145 -0.36 13.49 3.50
N TRP A 146 0.39 13.59 4.62
CA TRP A 146 0.32 12.59 5.69
C TRP A 146 -1.04 12.55 6.39
N LEU A 147 -1.82 13.64 6.31
CA LEU A 147 -3.21 13.65 6.81
C LEU A 147 -4.12 12.71 6.00
N LEU A 148 -3.75 12.42 4.75
CA LEU A 148 -4.48 11.48 3.90
C LEU A 148 -4.07 10.02 4.16
N MET A 149 -3.06 9.78 5.02
CA MET A 149 -2.52 8.44 5.27
C MET A 149 -3.59 7.43 5.69
N PRO A 150 -4.54 7.73 6.60
CA PRO A 150 -5.59 6.77 6.98
C PRO A 150 -6.44 6.33 5.77
N PHE A 151 -6.78 7.26 4.88
CA PHE A 151 -7.53 6.95 3.66
C PHE A 151 -6.72 6.14 2.67
N THR A 152 -5.44 6.50 2.48
CA THR A 152 -4.54 5.78 1.56
C THR A 152 -4.24 4.37 2.04
N LEU A 153 -4.11 4.15 3.35
CA LEU A 153 -3.94 2.82 3.94
C LEU A 153 -5.16 1.92 3.70
N ILE A 154 -6.38 2.47 3.72
CA ILE A 154 -7.59 1.72 3.41
C ILE A 154 -7.68 1.47 1.90
N VAL A 155 -7.67 2.53 1.09
CA VAL A 155 -7.98 2.47 -0.34
C VAL A 155 -6.87 1.80 -1.16
N PHE A 156 -5.60 2.07 -0.83
CA PHE A 156 -4.44 1.55 -1.56
C PHE A 156 -3.64 0.51 -0.79
N GLY A 157 -3.96 0.26 0.47
CA GLY A 157 -3.35 -0.81 1.27
C GLY A 157 -4.31 -1.98 1.45
N ALA A 158 -5.29 -1.84 2.33
CA ALA A 158 -6.15 -2.94 2.77
C ALA A 158 -7.06 -3.48 1.67
N ILE A 159 -7.77 -2.62 0.93
CA ILE A 159 -8.72 -3.07 -0.11
C ILE A 159 -8.02 -3.85 -1.23
N PRO A 160 -6.90 -3.37 -1.83
CA PRO A 160 -6.19 -4.15 -2.85
C PRO A 160 -5.62 -5.47 -2.30
N ALA A 161 -5.16 -5.49 -1.03
CA ALA A 161 -4.67 -6.69 -0.40
C ALA A 161 -5.79 -7.72 -0.18
N LEU A 162 -6.95 -7.27 0.30
CA LEU A 162 -8.12 -8.11 0.46
C LEU A 162 -8.63 -8.66 -0.89
N ASP A 163 -8.67 -7.81 -1.95
CA ASP A 163 -9.03 -8.24 -3.30
C ASP A 163 -8.07 -9.33 -3.81
N ALA A 164 -6.75 -9.14 -3.65
CA ALA A 164 -5.75 -10.11 -4.08
C ALA A 164 -5.88 -11.44 -3.33
N GLN A 165 -5.97 -11.40 -2.00
CA GLN A 165 -6.08 -12.60 -1.16
C GLN A 165 -7.39 -13.35 -1.42
N THR A 166 -8.50 -12.63 -1.59
CA THR A 166 -9.80 -13.25 -1.92
C THR A 166 -9.75 -13.93 -3.28
N ARG A 167 -9.14 -13.31 -4.29
CA ARG A 167 -8.95 -13.93 -5.60
C ARG A 167 -8.09 -15.18 -5.53
N LEU A 168 -7.00 -15.13 -4.74
CA LEU A 168 -6.13 -16.29 -4.53
C LEU A 168 -6.91 -17.44 -3.89
N MET A 169 -7.70 -17.18 -2.86
CA MET A 169 -8.55 -18.19 -2.21
C MET A 169 -9.59 -18.79 -3.16
N LEU A 170 -10.11 -18.00 -4.10
CA LEU A 170 -11.08 -18.45 -5.10
C LEU A 170 -10.42 -19.06 -6.35
N GLY A 171 -9.10 -19.24 -6.36
CA GLY A 171 -8.37 -19.77 -7.51
C GLY A 171 -8.39 -18.86 -8.75
N LYS A 172 -8.70 -17.57 -8.61
CA LYS A 172 -8.76 -16.61 -9.72
C LYS A 172 -7.40 -15.99 -9.96
N TYR A 173 -6.63 -16.60 -10.86
CA TYR A 173 -5.31 -16.09 -11.24
C TYR A 173 -5.39 -14.70 -11.90
N MET A 174 -4.52 -13.78 -11.47
CA MET A 174 -4.54 -12.38 -11.95
C MET A 174 -3.62 -12.11 -13.15
N GLY A 175 -2.74 -13.03 -13.51
CA GLY A 175 -1.71 -12.81 -14.51
C GLY A 175 -0.66 -11.79 -14.08
N PHE A 176 0.37 -11.64 -14.90
CA PHE A 176 1.41 -10.63 -14.69
C PHE A 176 1.00 -9.31 -15.35
N TRP A 177 0.91 -8.24 -14.56
CA TRP A 177 0.60 -6.90 -15.05
C TRP A 177 1.76 -5.94 -14.77
N VAL A 178 2.26 -5.31 -15.83
CA VAL A 178 3.29 -4.27 -15.73
C VAL A 178 2.62 -2.93 -15.49
N THR A 179 3.11 -2.17 -14.51
CA THR A 179 2.61 -0.83 -14.24
C THR A 179 3.05 0.12 -15.35
N PRO A 180 2.13 0.64 -16.18
CA PRO A 180 2.49 1.64 -17.18
C PRO A 180 2.91 2.93 -16.49
N LYS A 181 4.05 3.48 -16.88
CA LYS A 181 4.55 4.78 -16.43
C LYS A 181 4.46 5.76 -17.58
N TYR A 182 3.85 6.91 -17.34
CA TYR A 182 3.77 7.98 -18.30
C TYR A 182 5.00 8.87 -18.16
N ARG A 183 5.77 9.00 -19.25
CA ARG A 183 6.91 9.92 -19.36
C ARG A 183 6.63 10.89 -20.49
N LYS A 184 6.52 12.16 -20.15
CA LYS A 184 6.23 13.21 -21.12
C LYS A 184 7.30 13.31 -22.20
N ASP A 185 8.57 13.15 -21.81
CA ASP A 185 9.72 13.25 -22.73
C ASP A 185 9.72 12.13 -23.78
N GLU A 186 9.24 10.93 -23.43
CA GLU A 186 9.11 9.80 -24.39
C GLU A 186 7.95 10.02 -25.37
N GLU A 187 6.85 10.64 -24.92
CA GLU A 187 5.71 10.96 -25.79
C GLU A 187 6.07 12.05 -26.78
N ASP A 188 6.74 13.10 -26.30
CA ASP A 188 7.21 14.21 -27.15
C ASP A 188 8.25 13.70 -28.18
N ALA A 189 9.16 12.80 -27.80
CA ALA A 189 10.12 12.18 -28.71
C ALA A 189 9.42 11.32 -29.77
N THR A 190 8.48 10.46 -29.38
CA THR A 190 7.72 9.59 -30.29
C THR A 190 6.86 10.42 -31.25
N GLN A 191 6.27 11.52 -30.77
CA GLN A 191 5.45 12.40 -31.58
C GLN A 191 6.28 13.17 -32.60
N ASN A 192 7.49 13.64 -32.21
CA ASN A 192 8.42 14.30 -33.11
C ASN A 192 8.97 13.35 -34.20
N GLU A 193 9.24 12.08 -33.83
CA GLU A 193 9.66 11.05 -34.78
C GLU A 193 8.54 10.72 -35.79
N ALA A 194 7.29 10.57 -35.32
CA ALA A 194 6.15 10.34 -36.19
C ALA A 194 5.91 11.52 -37.17
N ILE A 195 6.07 12.76 -36.68
CA ILE A 195 5.95 13.97 -37.54
C ILE A 195 7.11 14.00 -38.54
N GLY A 196 8.33 13.63 -38.14
CA GLY A 196 9.48 13.53 -39.04
C GLY A 196 9.29 12.51 -40.15
N ILE A 197 8.76 11.32 -39.83
CA ILE A 197 8.44 10.26 -40.79
C ILE A 197 7.33 10.71 -41.76
N ALA A 198 6.27 11.36 -41.25
CA ALA A 198 5.18 11.87 -42.08
C ALA A 198 5.66 12.93 -43.06
N ARG A 199 6.55 13.85 -42.66
CA ARG A 199 7.17 14.85 -43.53
C ARG A 199 8.15 14.27 -44.55
N GLY A 200 8.84 13.19 -44.18
CA GLY A 200 9.77 12.47 -45.09
C GLY A 200 9.06 11.68 -46.19
N ARG A 201 7.80 11.24 -45.97
CA ARG A 201 6.99 10.54 -46.97
C ARG A 201 6.23 11.50 -47.94
N ALA A 202 6.18 12.78 -47.60
CA ALA A 202 5.51 13.79 -48.41
C ALA A 202 6.45 14.54 -49.38
N ARG A 203 7.70 14.10 -49.49
CA ARG A 203 8.69 14.52 -50.48
C ARG A 203 9.02 13.34 -51.41
#